data_d8504d1be464e76d4cf495f4f9f0d72c
#
_entry.id   d8504d1be464e76d4cf495f4f9f0d72c
#
_cell.length_a   1.000
_cell.length_b   1.000
_cell.length_c   1.000
_cell.angle_alpha   90.00
_cell.angle_beta   90.00
_cell.angle_gamma   90.00
#
_symmetry.space_group_name_H-M   'P 1'
#
loop_
_entity.id
_entity.type
_entity.pdbx_description
1 polymer ?
#
loop_
_entity_poly.entity_id
_entity_poly.type
_entity_poly.pdbx_seq_one_letter_code
_entity_poly.pdbx_strand_id
1 'polypeptide(L)'
;MILGGSHPYRQRMINLMYLVFIALLAMKVSPRKKEQAAESKGAIKQTEQRVQTPQPAAQPAARPQLEALILPPQGPIVTGFPARGRLILALRDSSLQPELQLGTTATPLDAAGTLSLPTSRTGRIQLAGQVLVTHPDGRREQLPWHTDYEVLTPQLSLSPTLTQVVYAGIDNPLELAAAGLSAESLVLTARSGGTLRPLGAGRWSARPTLGAEELRLAIAQRLPDGGLRPLGERSLRIRPLPDPLPYLQLGAQRFRGGRISRSALLAAAQVQAALDDALLDIRYSVERFQLITFDALGNALPEVSSGSCFSERQLQLIRETPRGRRLYISEIIARGPDGLNRRLPSLELILH
;
A
#
# COMPACT_ATOMS: atom_id res chain seq x y z
N MET A 1 -28.18 -0.52 29.95
CA MET A 1 -28.06 0.93 30.25
C MET A 1 -26.59 1.28 30.39
N ILE A 2 -26.07 2.15 29.60
CA ILE A 2 -24.85 2.98 29.56
C ILE A 2 -24.20 2.82 28.18
N LEU A 3 -24.55 3.61 27.26
CA LEU A 3 -24.14 4.85 26.63
C LEU A 3 -22.59 5.00 26.51
N GLY A 4 -22.07 4.77 25.29
CA GLY A 4 -20.77 5.18 24.82
C GLY A 4 -20.91 6.15 23.64
N GLY A 5 -21.33 7.38 23.91
CA GLY A 5 -21.42 8.45 22.92
C GLY A 5 -20.33 9.49 23.18
N SER A 6 -19.23 9.45 22.42
CA SER A 6 -18.24 10.54 22.46
C SER A 6 -17.58 10.88 21.11
N HIS A 7 -18.10 10.38 19.99
CA HIS A 7 -17.51 10.68 18.67
C HIS A 7 -17.96 11.97 17.96
N PRO A 8 -19.18 12.52 18.11
CA PRO A 8 -19.57 13.72 17.39
C PRO A 8 -18.96 15.02 17.94
N TYR A 9 -18.58 15.09 19.21
CA TYR A 9 -18.00 16.31 19.82
C TYR A 9 -16.55 16.56 19.38
N ARG A 10 -15.73 15.53 19.27
CA ARG A 10 -14.34 15.65 18.79
C ARG A 10 -14.28 16.10 17.33
N GLN A 11 -15.14 15.55 16.49
CA GLN A 11 -15.18 15.91 15.07
C GLN A 11 -15.64 17.35 14.86
N ARG A 12 -16.62 17.81 15.64
CA ARG A 12 -17.08 19.22 15.61
C ARG A 12 -16.01 20.19 16.09
N MET A 13 -15.21 19.83 17.10
CA MET A 13 -14.09 20.66 17.57
C MET A 13 -12.96 20.77 16.53
N ILE A 14 -12.62 19.66 15.86
CA ILE A 14 -11.61 19.65 14.79
C ILE A 14 -12.05 20.52 13.62
N ASN A 15 -13.31 20.42 13.20
CA ASN A 15 -13.87 21.23 12.11
C ASN A 15 -13.94 22.72 12.47
N LEU A 16 -14.24 23.05 13.74
CA LEU A 16 -14.23 24.42 14.21
C LEU A 16 -12.82 25.02 14.25
N MET A 17 -11.82 24.27 14.71
CA MET A 17 -10.40 24.69 14.67
C MET A 17 -9.91 24.91 13.23
N TYR A 18 -10.34 24.06 12.29
CA TYR A 18 -9.97 24.20 10.89
C TYR A 18 -10.58 25.46 10.25
N LEU A 19 -11.83 25.79 10.58
CA LEU A 19 -12.51 27.02 10.14
C LEU A 19 -11.85 28.28 10.72
N VAL A 20 -11.45 28.25 11.98
CA VAL A 20 -10.73 29.36 12.63
C VAL A 20 -9.34 29.55 11.99
N PHE A 21 -8.65 28.47 11.68
CA PHE A 21 -7.33 28.52 11.03
C PHE A 21 -7.39 29.08 9.61
N ILE A 22 -8.42 28.71 8.82
CA ILE A 22 -8.66 29.28 7.48
C ILE A 22 -9.02 30.76 7.57
N ALA A 23 -9.83 31.17 8.55
CA ALA A 23 -10.19 32.55 8.76
C ALA A 23 -8.98 33.44 9.16
N LEU A 24 -8.07 32.91 10.01
CA LEU A 24 -6.81 33.58 10.36
C LEU A 24 -5.83 33.68 9.19
N LEU A 25 -5.77 32.66 8.32
CA LEU A 25 -4.98 32.69 7.08
C LEU A 25 -5.54 33.72 6.09
N ALA A 26 -6.85 33.83 5.95
CA ALA A 26 -7.50 34.83 5.09
C ALA A 26 -7.29 36.26 5.60
N MET A 27 -7.23 36.48 6.92
CA MET A 27 -6.92 37.78 7.51
C MET A 27 -5.44 38.18 7.34
N LYS A 28 -4.51 37.23 7.24
CA LYS A 28 -3.07 37.50 7.07
C LYS A 28 -2.67 37.83 5.62
N VAL A 29 -3.55 37.59 4.64
CA VAL A 29 -3.31 37.88 3.21
C VAL A 29 -3.87 39.23 2.76
N SER A 30 -4.60 39.98 3.59
CA SER A 30 -5.34 41.19 3.21
C SER A 30 -4.90 42.55 3.81
N PRO A 31 -3.64 42.86 4.07
CA PRO A 31 -3.32 44.28 4.40
C PRO A 31 -2.51 45.04 3.35
N ARG A 32 -2.23 44.52 2.16
CA ARG A 32 -1.36 45.25 1.18
C ARG A 32 -2.05 45.89 -0.01
N LYS A 33 -3.36 45.86 -0.13
CA LYS A 33 -4.09 46.47 -1.25
C LYS A 33 -4.89 47.73 -0.96
N LYS A 34 -4.92 48.23 0.29
CA LYS A 34 -5.67 49.44 0.65
C LYS A 34 -4.82 50.71 0.79
N GLU A 35 -3.50 50.65 0.82
CA GLU A 35 -2.65 51.84 0.97
C GLU A 35 -2.21 52.49 -0.36
N GLN A 36 -2.30 51.77 -1.48
CA GLN A 36 -1.98 52.36 -2.80
C GLN A 36 -3.14 53.08 -3.53
N ALA A 37 -4.35 53.06 -2.98
CA ALA A 37 -5.51 53.72 -3.59
C ALA A 37 -5.81 55.11 -3.00
N ALA A 38 -5.12 55.54 -1.94
CA ALA A 38 -5.37 56.85 -1.27
C ALA A 38 -4.41 57.95 -1.71
N GLU A 39 -3.29 57.68 -2.38
CA GLU A 39 -2.30 58.67 -2.84
C GLU A 39 -2.52 59.24 -4.24
N SER A 40 -3.46 58.71 -5.05
CA SER A 40 -3.66 59.16 -6.43
C SER A 40 -4.79 60.20 -6.63
N LYS A 41 -5.38 60.76 -5.59
CA LYS A 41 -6.47 61.75 -5.72
C LYS A 41 -6.14 63.18 -5.29
N GLY A 42 -4.86 63.53 -5.10
CA GLY A 42 -4.46 64.83 -4.54
C GLY A 42 -3.62 65.74 -5.43
N ALA A 43 -3.45 65.47 -6.70
CA ALA A 43 -2.58 66.36 -7.54
C ALA A 43 -3.11 66.56 -8.97
N ILE A 44 -4.23 67.18 -9.11
CA ILE A 44 -4.58 67.84 -10.42
C ILE A 44 -5.18 69.18 -10.08
N LYS A 45 -4.35 70.22 -10.01
CA LYS A 45 -4.66 71.59 -10.44
C LYS A 45 -3.38 72.45 -10.47
N GLN A 46 -3.20 73.07 -11.62
CA GLN A 46 -2.19 74.13 -11.98
C GLN A 46 -0.84 73.57 -12.44
N THR A 47 -0.47 73.68 -13.67
CA THR A 47 -0.09 74.89 -14.42
C THR A 47 0.17 74.54 -15.89
N GLU A 48 -0.55 75.15 -16.81
CA GLU A 48 -0.15 75.23 -18.21
C GLU A 48 1.08 76.13 -18.32
N GLN A 49 2.24 75.50 -18.61
CA GLN A 49 3.35 76.26 -19.24
C GLN A 49 4.03 75.37 -20.29
N ARG A 50 3.87 75.79 -21.49
CA ARG A 50 4.43 75.23 -22.73
C ARG A 50 5.96 75.25 -22.64
N VAL A 51 6.54 74.04 -22.44
CA VAL A 51 7.96 73.84 -22.72
C VAL A 51 8.05 72.73 -23.79
N GLN A 52 8.59 73.12 -24.93
CA GLN A 52 8.99 72.19 -25.98
C GLN A 52 10.06 71.26 -25.42
N THR A 53 9.70 70.02 -25.12
CA THR A 53 10.64 68.97 -24.76
C THR A 53 11.14 68.28 -26.01
N PRO A 54 12.46 68.08 -26.18
CA PRO A 54 12.96 67.37 -27.37
C PRO A 54 12.46 65.91 -27.27
N GLN A 55 11.98 65.41 -28.40
CA GLN A 55 11.53 64.05 -28.62
C GLN A 55 12.65 63.08 -28.19
N PRO A 56 12.42 62.19 -27.20
CA PRO A 56 13.43 61.20 -26.86
C PRO A 56 13.61 60.30 -28.09
N ALA A 57 14.86 60.15 -28.50
CA ALA A 57 15.24 59.19 -29.53
C ALA A 57 14.59 57.82 -29.18
N ALA A 58 13.87 57.27 -30.13
CA ALA A 58 13.23 55.97 -30.03
C ALA A 58 14.31 54.94 -29.56
N GLN A 59 14.23 54.54 -28.31
CA GLN A 59 15.00 53.37 -27.86
C GLN A 59 14.65 52.21 -28.78
N PRO A 60 15.64 51.53 -29.39
CA PRO A 60 15.36 50.40 -30.24
C PRO A 60 14.56 49.40 -29.38
N ALA A 61 13.34 49.06 -29.83
CA ALA A 61 12.50 48.08 -29.19
C ALA A 61 13.36 46.86 -28.87
N ALA A 62 13.46 46.53 -27.59
CA ALA A 62 14.19 45.32 -27.15
C ALA A 62 13.66 44.17 -27.98
N ARG A 63 14.50 43.60 -28.84
CA ARG A 63 14.15 42.44 -29.65
C ARG A 63 13.76 41.34 -28.66
N PRO A 64 12.59 40.69 -28.83
CA PRO A 64 12.20 39.60 -27.99
C PRO A 64 13.30 38.53 -28.07
N GLN A 65 13.95 38.24 -26.93
CA GLN A 65 14.98 37.20 -26.85
C GLN A 65 14.26 35.88 -26.84
N LEU A 66 14.63 34.99 -27.75
CA LEU A 66 14.22 33.58 -27.73
C LEU A 66 14.93 32.90 -26.54
N GLU A 67 14.17 32.19 -25.74
CA GLU A 67 14.69 31.40 -24.64
C GLU A 67 14.27 29.93 -24.81
N ALA A 68 15.22 29.00 -24.67
CA ALA A 68 14.96 27.57 -24.75
C ALA A 68 14.99 26.98 -23.35
N LEU A 69 13.89 26.31 -22.98
CA LEU A 69 13.74 25.62 -21.67
C LEU A 69 13.39 24.17 -21.91
N ILE A 70 14.10 23.25 -21.24
CA ILE A 70 13.72 21.85 -21.23
C ILE A 70 13.09 21.51 -19.87
N LEU A 71 11.83 21.12 -19.89
CA LEU A 71 11.09 20.67 -18.74
C LEU A 71 11.24 19.14 -18.59
N PRO A 72 11.78 18.64 -17.46
CA PRO A 72 11.74 17.22 -17.15
C PRO A 72 10.31 16.76 -16.89
N PRO A 73 10.02 15.45 -16.93
CA PRO A 73 8.69 14.92 -16.62
C PRO A 73 8.29 15.25 -15.18
N GLN A 74 7.00 15.49 -14.97
CA GLN A 74 6.44 15.63 -13.62
C GLN A 74 6.29 14.24 -13.01
N GLY A 75 7.22 13.85 -12.13
CA GLY A 75 7.21 12.58 -11.42
C GLY A 75 8.61 12.00 -11.21
N PRO A 76 8.73 10.93 -10.43
CA PRO A 76 10.02 10.31 -10.16
C PRO A 76 10.61 9.69 -11.42
N ILE A 77 11.84 10.07 -11.75
CA ILE A 77 12.63 9.47 -12.82
C ILE A 77 13.44 8.32 -12.19
N VAL A 78 13.30 7.12 -12.74
CA VAL A 78 13.92 5.91 -12.19
C VAL A 78 15.00 5.39 -13.11
N THR A 79 16.12 4.95 -12.56
CA THR A 79 17.27 4.41 -13.28
C THR A 79 16.87 3.31 -14.25
N GLY A 80 17.31 3.43 -15.50
CA GLY A 80 17.06 2.45 -16.54
C GLY A 80 15.66 2.49 -17.14
N PHE A 81 14.79 3.41 -16.71
CA PHE A 81 13.46 3.60 -17.31
C PHE A 81 13.46 4.79 -18.26
N PRO A 82 12.71 4.72 -19.38
CA PRO A 82 12.63 5.85 -20.31
C PRO A 82 12.01 7.07 -19.64
N ALA A 83 12.70 8.19 -19.71
CA ALA A 83 12.20 9.50 -19.30
C ALA A 83 12.21 10.45 -20.48
N ARG A 84 11.17 11.26 -20.63
CA ARG A 84 11.02 12.20 -21.72
C ARG A 84 10.93 13.63 -21.19
N GLY A 85 11.81 14.50 -21.63
CA GLY A 85 11.74 15.94 -21.42
C GLY A 85 11.00 16.62 -22.57
N ARG A 86 10.41 17.78 -22.30
CA ARG A 86 9.75 18.61 -23.31
C ARG A 86 10.53 19.91 -23.52
N LEU A 87 10.90 20.20 -24.77
CA LEU A 87 11.45 21.48 -25.14
C LEU A 87 10.34 22.52 -25.25
N ILE A 88 10.51 23.67 -24.63
CA ILE A 88 9.65 24.84 -24.75
C ILE A 88 10.52 25.99 -25.26
N LEU A 89 10.07 26.60 -26.34
CA LEU A 89 10.63 27.87 -26.85
C LEU A 89 9.71 29.00 -26.40
N ALA A 90 10.27 30.00 -25.75
CA ALA A 90 9.52 31.14 -25.20
C ALA A 90 9.13 32.16 -26.30
N LEU A 91 8.70 31.70 -27.50
CA LEU A 91 8.11 32.53 -28.53
C LEU A 91 7.03 31.80 -29.29
N ARG A 92 5.92 32.50 -29.58
CA ARG A 92 4.77 32.01 -30.33
C ARG A 92 4.99 32.19 -31.87
N ASP A 93 5.98 31.57 -32.42
CA ASP A 93 6.13 31.56 -33.86
C ASP A 93 6.21 30.14 -34.38
N SER A 94 5.14 29.68 -35.03
CA SER A 94 5.01 28.33 -35.61
C SER A 94 5.86 28.12 -36.87
N SER A 95 6.51 29.16 -37.37
CA SER A 95 7.39 29.07 -38.53
C SER A 95 8.83 28.69 -38.21
N LEU A 96 9.18 28.62 -36.89
CA LEU A 96 10.52 28.27 -36.45
C LEU A 96 10.68 26.74 -36.42
N GLN A 97 11.82 26.26 -36.95
CA GLN A 97 12.19 24.86 -36.93
C GLN A 97 13.35 24.66 -35.92
N PRO A 98 13.06 24.13 -34.73
CA PRO A 98 14.08 23.88 -33.73
C PRO A 98 14.76 22.53 -33.95
N GLU A 99 16.09 22.52 -33.88
CA GLU A 99 16.93 21.33 -33.86
C GLU A 99 17.75 21.30 -32.57
N LEU A 100 17.62 20.23 -31.79
CA LEU A 100 18.31 20.10 -30.51
C LEU A 100 19.71 19.50 -30.72
N GLN A 101 20.73 20.15 -30.15
CA GLN A 101 22.08 19.63 -30.11
C GLN A 101 22.50 19.32 -28.67
N LEU A 102 22.83 18.05 -28.41
CA LEU A 102 23.47 17.57 -27.17
C LEU A 102 24.96 17.34 -27.47
N GLY A 103 25.80 18.24 -27.00
CA GLY A 103 27.22 18.22 -27.34
C GLY A 103 27.46 18.42 -28.84
N THR A 104 28.12 17.47 -29.50
CA THR A 104 28.39 17.48 -30.95
C THR A 104 27.35 16.73 -31.77
N THR A 105 26.36 16.09 -31.13
CA THR A 105 25.38 15.22 -31.81
C THR A 105 24.02 15.89 -31.85
N ALA A 106 23.46 16.01 -33.05
CA ALA A 106 22.07 16.44 -33.26
C ALA A 106 21.14 15.32 -32.70
N THR A 107 20.25 15.71 -31.79
CA THR A 107 19.27 14.79 -31.23
C THR A 107 17.90 15.11 -31.77
N PRO A 108 17.26 14.17 -32.48
CA PRO A 108 15.95 14.46 -33.07
C PRO A 108 14.90 14.69 -31.98
N LEU A 109 14.10 15.71 -32.15
CA LEU A 109 12.87 15.96 -31.40
C LEU A 109 11.71 15.28 -32.11
N ASP A 110 10.77 14.72 -31.37
CA ASP A 110 9.51 14.29 -31.96
C ASP A 110 8.62 15.49 -32.29
N ALA A 111 7.51 15.23 -33.01
CA ALA A 111 6.57 16.25 -33.41
C ALA A 111 5.96 17.07 -32.24
N ALA A 112 6.05 16.54 -31.01
CA ALA A 112 5.59 17.20 -29.78
C ALA A 112 6.71 17.98 -29.06
N GLY A 113 7.93 18.03 -29.63
CA GLY A 113 9.10 18.67 -29.01
C GLY A 113 9.66 17.88 -27.81
N THR A 114 9.48 16.55 -27.77
CA THR A 114 9.99 15.73 -26.66
C THR A 114 11.33 15.08 -27.00
N LEU A 115 12.18 14.95 -25.99
CA LEU A 115 13.48 14.27 -26.08
C LEU A 115 13.61 13.21 -24.98
N SER A 116 14.41 12.19 -25.27
CA SER A 116 14.76 11.17 -24.29
C SER A 116 15.84 11.68 -23.34
N LEU A 117 15.58 11.58 -22.04
CA LEU A 117 16.55 11.95 -20.99
C LEU A 117 17.39 10.73 -20.58
N PRO A 118 18.72 10.87 -20.38
CA PRO A 118 19.56 9.82 -19.85
C PRO A 118 19.12 9.39 -18.43
N THR A 119 18.94 8.08 -18.23
CA THR A 119 18.53 7.50 -16.93
C THR A 119 19.45 6.35 -16.48
N SER A 120 20.65 6.24 -17.06
CA SER A 120 21.58 5.15 -16.77
C SER A 120 22.29 5.25 -15.43
N ARG A 121 22.34 6.44 -14.83
CA ARG A 121 22.97 6.71 -13.55
C ARG A 121 21.96 7.31 -12.57
N THR A 122 22.11 6.96 -11.28
CA THR A 122 21.33 7.55 -10.18
C THR A 122 21.92 8.86 -9.70
N GLY A 123 21.07 9.69 -9.10
CA GLY A 123 21.46 10.98 -8.52
C GLY A 123 21.05 12.17 -9.41
N ARG A 124 21.54 13.34 -9.07
CA ARG A 124 21.25 14.56 -9.81
C ARG A 124 22.05 14.59 -11.12
N ILE A 125 21.34 14.67 -12.23
CA ILE A 125 21.91 14.76 -13.56
C ILE A 125 21.67 16.19 -14.06
N GLN A 126 22.73 16.82 -14.55
CA GLN A 126 22.69 18.11 -15.21
C GLN A 126 22.97 17.90 -16.69
N LEU A 127 22.07 18.37 -17.52
CA LEU A 127 22.23 18.39 -18.98
C LEU A 127 22.27 19.83 -19.47
N ALA A 128 23.16 20.07 -20.38
CA ALA A 128 23.25 21.35 -21.08
C ALA A 128 23.54 21.10 -22.56
N GLY A 129 23.09 22.01 -23.39
CA GLY A 129 23.29 21.94 -24.82
C GLY A 129 22.85 23.23 -25.51
N GLN A 130 22.63 23.13 -26.83
CA GLN A 130 22.18 24.23 -27.64
C GLN A 130 20.97 23.80 -28.46
N VAL A 131 20.04 24.73 -28.70
CA VAL A 131 18.98 24.59 -29.69
C VAL A 131 19.33 25.46 -30.85
N LEU A 132 19.42 24.86 -32.02
CA LEU A 132 19.60 25.60 -33.28
C LEU A 132 18.20 25.92 -33.82
N VAL A 133 17.86 27.18 -33.93
CA VAL A 133 16.60 27.65 -34.48
C VAL A 133 16.86 28.24 -35.87
N THR A 134 16.18 27.72 -36.87
CA THR A 134 16.22 28.28 -38.24
C THR A 134 15.01 29.16 -38.43
N HIS A 135 15.26 30.43 -38.72
CA HIS A 135 14.23 31.41 -39.03
C HIS A 135 13.78 31.32 -40.52
N PRO A 136 12.57 31.80 -40.86
CA PRO A 136 12.06 31.79 -42.25
C PRO A 136 12.94 32.53 -43.24
N ASP A 137 13.74 33.51 -42.76
CA ASP A 137 14.70 34.28 -43.54
C ASP A 137 16.03 33.54 -43.78
N GLY A 138 16.15 32.29 -43.32
CA GLY A 138 17.36 31.46 -43.40
C GLY A 138 18.43 31.75 -42.34
N ARG A 139 18.19 32.71 -41.43
CA ARG A 139 19.09 32.99 -40.34
C ARG A 139 19.03 31.88 -39.31
N ARG A 140 20.20 31.47 -38.79
CA ARG A 140 20.33 30.46 -37.74
C ARG A 140 20.72 31.14 -36.43
N GLU A 141 20.01 30.78 -35.36
CA GLU A 141 20.27 31.27 -34.01
C GLU A 141 20.55 30.08 -33.08
N GLN A 142 21.57 30.19 -32.23
CA GLN A 142 21.94 29.18 -31.24
C GLN A 142 21.50 29.66 -29.88
N LEU A 143 20.63 28.88 -29.21
CA LEU A 143 20.13 29.17 -27.88
C LEU A 143 20.69 28.16 -26.88
N PRO A 144 21.45 28.62 -25.89
CA PRO A 144 21.89 27.71 -24.83
C PRO A 144 20.70 27.27 -23.98
N TRP A 145 20.72 26.02 -23.53
CA TRP A 145 19.76 25.50 -22.57
C TRP A 145 20.46 24.65 -21.54
N HIS A 146 19.88 24.56 -20.36
CA HIS A 146 20.27 23.62 -19.33
C HIS A 146 19.01 23.09 -18.63
N THR A 147 19.11 21.87 -18.09
CA THR A 147 18.08 21.29 -17.24
C THR A 147 18.75 20.39 -16.23
N ASP A 148 18.12 20.27 -15.06
CA ASP A 148 18.56 19.35 -14.04
C ASP A 148 17.35 18.49 -13.59
N TYR A 149 17.63 17.23 -13.29
CA TYR A 149 16.64 16.27 -12.79
C TYR A 149 17.33 15.22 -11.92
N GLU A 150 16.55 14.59 -11.07
CA GLU A 150 17.02 13.53 -10.19
C GLU A 150 16.57 12.17 -10.70
N VAL A 151 17.52 11.22 -10.78
CA VAL A 151 17.27 9.83 -11.14
C VAL A 151 17.35 8.98 -9.89
N LEU A 152 16.26 8.36 -9.51
CA LEU A 152 16.14 7.54 -8.32
C LEU A 152 16.40 6.06 -8.61
N THR A 153 16.93 5.34 -7.63
CA THR A 153 16.98 3.87 -7.66
C THR A 153 15.56 3.33 -7.46
N PRO A 154 15.11 2.30 -8.21
CA PRO A 154 13.82 1.68 -7.96
C PRO A 154 13.74 1.13 -6.53
N GLN A 155 12.84 1.67 -5.72
CA GLN A 155 12.56 1.12 -4.40
C GLN A 155 11.43 0.11 -4.49
N LEU A 156 11.75 -1.15 -4.17
CA LEU A 156 10.81 -2.25 -4.18
C LEU A 156 10.31 -2.50 -2.75
N SER A 157 9.01 -2.45 -2.56
CA SER A 157 8.34 -2.87 -1.33
C SER A 157 7.52 -4.12 -1.63
N LEU A 158 7.83 -5.22 -0.96
CA LEU A 158 7.07 -6.45 -0.99
C LEU A 158 6.73 -6.83 0.45
N SER A 159 5.44 -6.89 0.75
CA SER A 159 4.95 -7.18 2.09
C SER A 159 3.82 -8.21 2.06
N PRO A 160 3.82 -9.17 2.99
CA PRO A 160 2.61 -9.90 3.35
C PRO A 160 1.59 -8.92 3.94
N THR A 161 0.33 -8.99 3.49
CA THR A 161 -0.68 -7.99 3.86
C THR A 161 -1.18 -8.14 5.30
N LEU A 162 -1.15 -9.36 5.84
CA LEU A 162 -1.70 -9.68 7.17
C LEU A 162 -0.65 -9.81 8.27
N THR A 163 0.58 -10.24 7.91
CA THR A 163 1.65 -10.51 8.86
C THR A 163 3.00 -10.26 8.21
N GLN A 164 4.09 -10.19 9.01
CA GLN A 164 5.45 -10.07 8.47
C GLN A 164 6.04 -11.40 7.98
N VAL A 165 5.28 -12.48 8.04
CA VAL A 165 5.68 -13.84 7.64
C VAL A 165 4.61 -14.46 6.76
N VAL A 166 4.97 -15.50 6.00
CA VAL A 166 4.02 -16.30 5.23
C VAL A 166 3.88 -17.69 5.86
N TYR A 167 2.65 -18.21 5.87
CA TYR A 167 2.34 -19.49 6.47
C TYR A 167 2.27 -20.61 5.44
N ALA A 168 2.92 -21.73 5.75
CA ALA A 168 2.96 -22.90 4.87
C ALA A 168 1.57 -23.51 4.65
N GLY A 169 1.31 -23.99 3.43
CA GLY A 169 0.12 -24.74 3.07
C GLY A 169 -1.16 -23.96 2.91
N ILE A 170 -1.14 -22.64 3.17
CA ILE A 170 -2.31 -21.75 3.02
C ILE A 170 -2.03 -20.60 2.05
N ASP A 171 -3.09 -19.94 1.62
CA ASP A 171 -3.00 -18.74 0.79
C ASP A 171 -2.64 -17.52 1.63
N ASN A 172 -1.51 -16.87 1.30
CA ASN A 172 -1.02 -15.66 1.95
C ASN A 172 -1.13 -14.50 0.95
N PRO A 173 -1.90 -13.47 1.25
CA PRO A 173 -1.97 -12.29 0.40
C PRO A 173 -0.67 -11.50 0.48
N LEU A 174 -0.11 -11.15 -0.69
CA LEU A 174 1.09 -10.33 -0.87
C LEU A 174 0.75 -9.07 -1.66
N GLU A 175 1.39 -7.98 -1.29
CA GLU A 175 1.33 -6.72 -2.02
C GLU A 175 2.73 -6.30 -2.45
N LEU A 176 2.88 -5.96 -3.73
CA LEU A 176 4.12 -5.47 -4.33
C LEU A 176 3.89 -4.07 -4.88
N ALA A 177 4.73 -3.15 -4.46
CA ALA A 177 4.80 -1.80 -4.99
C ALA A 177 6.23 -1.45 -5.40
N ALA A 178 6.36 -0.63 -6.43
CA ALA A 178 7.63 -0.09 -6.84
C ALA A 178 7.47 1.40 -7.15
N ALA A 179 8.34 2.24 -6.59
CA ALA A 179 8.29 3.68 -6.83
C ALA A 179 8.49 3.99 -8.31
N GLY A 180 7.57 4.77 -8.89
CA GLY A 180 7.61 5.19 -10.29
C GLY A 180 7.13 4.14 -11.30
N LEU A 181 6.58 3.00 -10.87
CA LEU A 181 6.03 1.97 -11.74
C LEU A 181 4.54 1.74 -11.48
N SER A 182 3.79 1.45 -12.54
CA SER A 182 2.40 1.06 -12.38
C SER A 182 2.30 -0.37 -11.83
N ALA A 183 1.33 -0.61 -10.96
CA ALA A 183 1.12 -1.91 -10.35
C ALA A 183 0.81 -3.02 -11.38
N GLU A 184 0.17 -2.67 -12.51
CA GLU A 184 -0.13 -3.60 -13.59
C GLU A 184 1.13 -4.05 -14.36
N SER A 185 2.18 -3.22 -14.37
CA SER A 185 3.45 -3.56 -15.03
C SER A 185 4.32 -4.51 -14.19
N LEU A 186 4.02 -4.69 -12.90
CA LEU A 186 4.80 -5.52 -12.01
C LEU A 186 4.44 -7.01 -12.18
N VAL A 187 5.47 -7.83 -12.24
CA VAL A 187 5.36 -9.29 -12.33
C VAL A 187 6.13 -9.92 -11.18
N LEU A 188 5.46 -10.79 -10.43
CA LEU A 188 6.05 -11.56 -9.36
C LEU A 188 6.03 -13.04 -9.72
N THR A 189 7.18 -13.71 -9.57
CA THR A 189 7.34 -15.13 -9.90
C THR A 189 8.01 -15.87 -8.75
N ALA A 190 7.47 -17.02 -8.36
CA ALA A 190 8.12 -17.89 -7.37
C ALA A 190 9.28 -18.63 -8.02
N ARG A 191 10.47 -18.50 -7.45
CA ARG A 191 11.67 -19.28 -7.84
C ARG A 191 11.71 -20.60 -7.10
N SER A 192 11.34 -20.58 -5.81
CA SER A 192 11.29 -21.80 -4.97
C SER A 192 10.42 -21.55 -3.74
N GLY A 193 10.06 -22.62 -3.05
CA GLY A 193 9.37 -22.57 -1.75
C GLY A 193 7.85 -22.45 -1.83
N GLY A 194 7.23 -22.40 -3.02
CA GLY A 194 5.78 -22.33 -3.13
C GLY A 194 5.30 -21.92 -4.51
N THR A 195 4.01 -21.63 -4.62
CA THR A 195 3.32 -21.15 -5.82
C THR A 195 2.74 -19.77 -5.62
N LEU A 196 2.53 -19.05 -6.73
CA LEU A 196 1.93 -17.73 -6.74
C LEU A 196 0.72 -17.70 -7.68
N ARG A 197 -0.32 -16.99 -7.28
CA ARG A 197 -1.48 -16.68 -8.10
C ARG A 197 -1.68 -15.16 -8.14
N PRO A 198 -1.70 -14.52 -9.32
CA PRO A 198 -1.96 -13.09 -9.43
C PRO A 198 -3.41 -12.78 -9.06
N LEU A 199 -3.62 -11.69 -8.33
CA LEU A 199 -4.93 -11.14 -7.96
C LEU A 199 -5.22 -9.79 -8.65
N GLY A 200 -4.26 -9.28 -9.43
CA GLY A 200 -4.33 -8.00 -10.13
C GLY A 200 -3.88 -6.80 -9.28
N ALA A 201 -3.59 -5.68 -9.95
CA ALA A 201 -3.25 -4.41 -9.33
C ALA A 201 -2.15 -4.50 -8.26
N GLY A 202 -1.04 -5.18 -8.55
CA GLY A 202 0.09 -5.31 -7.60
C GLY A 202 -0.16 -6.27 -6.44
N ARG A 203 -1.19 -7.12 -6.51
CA ARG A 203 -1.53 -8.10 -5.48
C ARG A 203 -1.40 -9.53 -5.97
N TRP A 204 -0.93 -10.42 -5.10
CA TRP A 204 -0.76 -11.86 -5.34
C TRP A 204 -1.24 -12.65 -4.13
N SER A 205 -1.57 -13.92 -4.38
CA SER A 205 -1.74 -14.92 -3.33
C SER A 205 -0.58 -15.90 -3.43
N ALA A 206 0.22 -16.01 -2.37
CA ALA A 206 1.30 -16.98 -2.26
C ALA A 206 0.85 -18.19 -1.46
N ARG A 207 1.10 -19.40 -1.96
CA ARG A 207 0.88 -20.65 -1.23
C ARG A 207 2.22 -21.36 -1.05
N PRO A 208 2.91 -21.12 0.08
CA PRO A 208 4.18 -21.77 0.36
C PRO A 208 4.02 -23.28 0.58
N THR A 209 5.01 -24.05 0.16
CA THR A 209 5.05 -25.50 0.32
C THR A 209 5.33 -25.87 1.76
N LEU A 210 4.68 -26.93 2.25
CA LEU A 210 4.94 -27.49 3.58
C LEU A 210 6.40 -27.97 3.67
N GLY A 211 7.07 -27.65 4.77
CA GLY A 211 8.47 -28.02 5.01
C GLY A 211 9.51 -27.11 4.34
N ALA A 212 9.10 -26.14 3.51
CA ALA A 212 10.00 -25.12 2.99
C ALA A 212 10.25 -24.04 4.07
N GLU A 213 11.50 -23.55 4.14
CA GLU A 213 11.88 -22.50 5.10
C GLU A 213 11.73 -21.10 4.54
N GLU A 214 11.91 -20.95 3.21
CA GLU A 214 11.87 -19.68 2.51
C GLU A 214 11.09 -19.76 1.20
N LEU A 215 10.31 -18.70 0.93
CA LEU A 215 9.70 -18.44 -0.36
C LEU A 215 10.56 -17.43 -1.11
N ARG A 216 11.25 -17.87 -2.16
CA ARG A 216 12.09 -17.00 -3.00
C ARG A 216 11.30 -16.50 -4.18
N LEU A 217 11.30 -15.18 -4.34
CA LEU A 217 10.49 -14.45 -5.30
C LEU A 217 11.37 -13.59 -6.21
N ALA A 218 11.18 -13.71 -7.51
CA ALA A 218 11.76 -12.81 -8.50
C ALA A 218 10.74 -11.75 -8.88
N ILE A 219 11.20 -10.50 -8.94
CA ILE A 219 10.41 -9.33 -9.28
C ILE A 219 10.88 -8.80 -10.61
N ALA A 220 9.95 -8.58 -11.55
CA ALA A 220 10.24 -8.01 -12.85
C ALA A 220 9.18 -6.97 -13.23
N GLN A 221 9.54 -6.09 -14.15
CA GLN A 221 8.61 -5.20 -14.84
C GLN A 221 8.29 -5.79 -16.22
N ARG A 222 7.02 -5.74 -16.60
CA ARG A 222 6.57 -6.01 -17.97
C ARG A 222 6.71 -4.73 -18.79
N LEU A 223 7.45 -4.81 -19.87
CA LEU A 223 7.65 -3.71 -20.82
C LEU A 223 6.50 -3.65 -21.84
N PRO A 224 6.30 -2.50 -22.53
CA PRO A 224 5.27 -2.37 -23.57
C PRO A 224 5.43 -3.34 -24.74
N ASP A 225 6.66 -3.77 -25.03
CA ASP A 225 6.99 -4.77 -26.05
C ASP A 225 6.72 -6.21 -25.61
N GLY A 226 6.21 -6.42 -24.38
CA GLY A 226 5.97 -7.72 -23.76
C GLY A 226 7.19 -8.34 -23.08
N GLY A 227 8.39 -7.74 -23.20
CA GLY A 227 9.60 -8.16 -22.51
C GLY A 227 9.50 -8.01 -21.00
N LEU A 228 10.37 -8.74 -20.27
CA LEU A 228 10.48 -8.65 -18.82
C LEU A 228 11.83 -8.07 -18.44
N ARG A 229 11.81 -6.98 -17.68
CA ARG A 229 13.00 -6.39 -17.06
C ARG A 229 13.09 -6.83 -15.62
N PRO A 230 14.17 -7.51 -15.20
CA PRO A 230 14.36 -7.88 -13.80
C PRO A 230 14.55 -6.64 -12.93
N LEU A 231 13.89 -6.61 -11.77
CA LEU A 231 14.00 -5.54 -10.77
C LEU A 231 14.71 -6.00 -9.50
N GLY A 232 14.73 -7.30 -9.25
CA GLY A 232 15.41 -7.89 -8.09
C GLY A 232 14.73 -9.14 -7.57
N GLU A 233 15.23 -9.64 -6.45
CA GLU A 233 14.69 -10.81 -5.76
C GLU A 233 14.39 -10.48 -4.30
N ARG A 234 13.44 -11.22 -3.71
CA ARG A 234 13.07 -11.15 -2.29
C ARG A 234 12.87 -12.55 -1.75
N SER A 235 13.25 -12.74 -0.49
CA SER A 235 12.99 -13.98 0.25
C SER A 235 12.06 -13.66 1.42
N LEU A 236 10.99 -14.44 1.57
CA LEU A 236 10.06 -14.38 2.68
C LEU A 236 10.20 -15.64 3.53
N ARG A 237 10.33 -15.47 4.86
CA ARG A 237 10.40 -16.60 5.77
C ARG A 237 9.05 -17.30 5.84
N ILE A 238 9.06 -18.62 5.68
CA ILE A 238 7.90 -19.47 5.82
C ILE A 238 7.84 -19.98 7.27
N ARG A 239 6.64 -19.95 7.86
CA ARG A 239 6.37 -20.55 9.16
C ARG A 239 5.23 -21.57 9.07
N PRO A 240 5.26 -22.62 9.88
CA PRO A 240 4.09 -23.48 10.04
C PRO A 240 2.95 -22.68 10.68
N LEU A 241 1.71 -23.09 10.39
CA LEU A 241 0.55 -22.54 11.10
C LEU A 241 0.66 -22.85 12.59
N PRO A 242 0.36 -21.88 13.49
CA PRO A 242 0.28 -22.12 14.92
C PRO A 242 -0.78 -23.17 15.25
N ASP A 243 -0.59 -23.86 16.37
CA ASP A 243 -1.58 -24.80 16.86
C ASP A 243 -2.78 -24.05 17.45
N PRO A 244 -4.02 -24.44 17.11
CA PRO A 244 -5.22 -23.82 17.66
C PRO A 244 -5.48 -24.30 19.09
N LEU A 245 -6.29 -23.56 19.81
CA LEU A 245 -6.78 -23.95 21.11
C LEU A 245 -8.23 -24.47 21.00
N PRO A 246 -8.56 -25.58 21.68
CA PRO A 246 -9.92 -26.10 21.70
C PRO A 246 -10.81 -25.25 22.60
N TYR A 247 -12.10 -25.20 22.27
CA TYR A 247 -13.11 -24.50 23.05
C TYR A 247 -14.51 -25.06 22.81
N LEU A 248 -15.41 -24.76 23.74
CA LEU A 248 -16.85 -24.90 23.58
C LEU A 248 -17.47 -23.52 23.32
N GLN A 249 -18.37 -23.42 22.37
CA GLN A 249 -19.06 -22.17 22.10
C GLN A 249 -20.29 -22.01 23.02
N LEU A 250 -20.25 -21.05 23.94
CA LEU A 250 -21.35 -20.72 24.84
C LEU A 250 -21.90 -19.33 24.48
N GLY A 251 -22.93 -19.28 23.65
CA GLY A 251 -23.41 -18.02 23.06
C GLY A 251 -22.30 -17.34 22.27
N ALA A 252 -21.92 -16.13 22.64
CA ALA A 252 -20.83 -15.38 21.99
C ALA A 252 -19.44 -15.67 22.60
N GLN A 253 -19.34 -16.46 23.68
CA GLN A 253 -18.11 -16.68 24.41
C GLN A 253 -17.45 -18.01 24.07
N ARG A 254 -16.12 -18.01 23.87
CA ARG A 254 -15.27 -19.21 23.76
C ARG A 254 -14.91 -19.71 25.16
N PHE A 255 -15.46 -20.85 25.56
CA PHE A 255 -15.20 -21.46 26.86
C PHE A 255 -14.12 -22.53 26.76
N ARG A 256 -13.04 -22.40 27.51
CA ARG A 256 -11.84 -23.25 27.42
C ARG A 256 -11.60 -24.14 28.65
N GLY A 257 -12.58 -24.26 29.49
CA GLY A 257 -12.50 -25.09 30.68
C GLY A 257 -12.93 -24.38 31.95
N GLY A 258 -13.09 -25.16 33.03
CA GLY A 258 -13.53 -24.69 34.34
C GLY A 258 -14.98 -25.09 34.64
N ARG A 259 -15.68 -24.28 35.48
CA ARG A 259 -17.05 -24.60 35.96
C ARG A 259 -18.06 -24.29 34.84
N ILE A 260 -18.91 -25.27 34.55
CA ILE A 260 -19.95 -25.17 33.51
C ILE A 260 -21.24 -25.83 34.00
N SER A 261 -22.40 -25.24 33.71
CA SER A 261 -23.67 -25.87 33.98
C SER A 261 -23.92 -27.02 32.99
N ARG A 262 -24.60 -28.07 33.46
CA ARG A 262 -24.96 -29.20 32.59
C ARG A 262 -25.75 -28.78 31.38
N SER A 263 -26.70 -27.83 31.53
CA SER A 263 -27.50 -27.30 30.42
C SER A 263 -26.64 -26.55 29.40
N ALA A 264 -25.66 -25.76 29.84
CA ALA A 264 -24.74 -25.06 28.96
C ALA A 264 -23.85 -26.04 28.20
N LEU A 265 -23.34 -27.10 28.84
CA LEU A 265 -22.53 -28.11 28.18
C LEU A 265 -23.32 -28.89 27.12
N LEU A 266 -24.57 -29.27 27.44
CA LEU A 266 -25.46 -29.93 26.47
C LEU A 266 -25.85 -29.01 25.31
N ALA A 267 -26.01 -27.71 25.56
CA ALA A 267 -26.31 -26.71 24.56
C ALA A 267 -25.11 -26.38 23.66
N ALA A 268 -23.88 -26.55 24.15
CA ALA A 268 -22.67 -26.33 23.36
C ALA A 268 -22.53 -27.27 22.16
N ALA A 269 -23.12 -28.48 22.24
CA ALA A 269 -23.26 -29.48 21.18
C ALA A 269 -22.00 -29.93 20.45
N GLN A 270 -20.93 -29.14 20.41
CA GLN A 270 -19.71 -29.42 19.65
C GLN A 270 -18.44 -28.80 20.25
N VAL A 271 -17.31 -29.47 20.01
CA VAL A 271 -15.96 -29.00 20.30
C VAL A 271 -15.42 -28.27 19.08
N GLN A 272 -14.89 -27.08 19.28
CA GLN A 272 -14.32 -26.26 18.21
C GLN A 272 -12.84 -25.96 18.50
N ALA A 273 -12.12 -25.50 17.50
CA ALA A 273 -10.72 -25.11 17.60
C ALA A 273 -10.46 -23.82 16.82
N ALA A 274 -9.74 -22.88 17.44
CA ALA A 274 -9.38 -21.61 16.82
C ALA A 274 -8.06 -21.09 17.35
N LEU A 275 -7.42 -20.22 16.57
CA LEU A 275 -6.30 -19.42 17.03
C LEU A 275 -6.78 -18.32 17.98
N ASP A 276 -5.90 -17.91 18.90
CA ASP A 276 -6.13 -16.73 19.75
C ASP A 276 -5.81 -15.41 19.03
N ASP A 277 -5.12 -15.50 17.90
CA ASP A 277 -4.73 -14.34 17.12
C ASP A 277 -5.92 -13.85 16.26
N ALA A 278 -6.41 -12.65 16.58
CA ALA A 278 -7.50 -12.01 15.85
C ALA A 278 -7.12 -11.60 14.40
N LEU A 279 -5.83 -11.59 14.07
CA LEU A 279 -5.35 -11.21 12.73
C LEU A 279 -5.46 -12.37 11.72
N LEU A 280 -5.57 -13.61 12.21
CA LEU A 280 -5.65 -14.79 11.37
C LEU A 280 -7.02 -15.46 11.55
N ASP A 281 -7.97 -15.16 10.66
CA ASP A 281 -9.26 -15.88 10.61
C ASP A 281 -9.07 -17.25 9.93
N ILE A 282 -8.40 -18.16 10.66
CA ILE A 282 -8.11 -19.51 10.21
C ILE A 282 -9.06 -20.48 10.89
N ARG A 283 -9.81 -21.23 10.09
CA ARG A 283 -10.74 -22.24 10.58
C ARG A 283 -10.07 -23.59 10.64
N TYR A 284 -10.23 -24.25 11.79
CA TYR A 284 -9.80 -25.63 12.04
C TYR A 284 -11.03 -26.50 12.17
N SER A 285 -10.95 -27.73 11.64
CA SER A 285 -12.00 -28.74 11.76
C SER A 285 -11.60 -29.76 12.79
N VAL A 286 -12.42 -29.96 13.83
CA VAL A 286 -12.22 -31.04 14.79
C VAL A 286 -12.67 -32.35 14.17
N GLU A 287 -11.73 -33.30 14.00
CA GLU A 287 -11.95 -34.58 13.34
C GLU A 287 -12.40 -35.66 14.34
N ARG A 288 -11.95 -35.57 15.58
CA ARG A 288 -12.33 -36.47 16.67
C ARG A 288 -11.93 -35.92 18.03
N PHE A 289 -12.56 -36.39 19.08
CA PHE A 289 -12.18 -36.17 20.48
C PHE A 289 -12.70 -37.30 21.34
N GLN A 290 -12.24 -37.33 22.60
CA GLN A 290 -12.67 -38.27 23.63
C GLN A 290 -13.26 -37.52 24.82
N LEU A 291 -14.46 -37.91 25.26
CA LEU A 291 -15.02 -37.48 26.54
C LEU A 291 -14.65 -38.51 27.59
N ILE A 292 -14.09 -38.09 28.70
CA ILE A 292 -13.80 -38.91 29.85
C ILE A 292 -14.69 -38.48 31.02
N THR A 293 -15.55 -39.37 31.47
CA THR A 293 -16.33 -39.23 32.69
C THR A 293 -15.84 -40.27 33.73
N PHE A 294 -16.37 -40.25 34.94
CA PHE A 294 -16.00 -41.19 35.99
C PHE A 294 -17.24 -41.80 36.61
N ASP A 295 -17.20 -43.12 36.86
CA ASP A 295 -18.25 -43.84 37.58
C ASP A 295 -18.26 -43.51 39.07
N ALA A 296 -19.16 -44.15 39.84
CA ALA A 296 -19.26 -43.98 41.30
C ALA A 296 -18.01 -44.45 42.03
N LEU A 297 -17.26 -45.39 41.48
CA LEU A 297 -16.04 -45.96 42.04
C LEU A 297 -14.79 -45.14 41.65
N GLY A 298 -14.93 -44.16 40.76
CA GLY A 298 -13.83 -43.34 40.27
C GLY A 298 -13.11 -43.90 39.05
N ASN A 299 -13.63 -44.97 38.42
CA ASN A 299 -13.07 -45.52 37.20
C ASN A 299 -13.38 -44.57 36.03
N ALA A 300 -12.41 -44.37 35.16
CA ALA A 300 -12.60 -43.58 33.96
C ALA A 300 -13.45 -44.28 32.91
N LEU A 301 -14.42 -43.58 32.38
CA LEU A 301 -15.31 -44.01 31.27
C LEU A 301 -15.00 -43.18 30.05
N PRO A 302 -14.04 -43.58 29.20
CA PRO A 302 -13.72 -42.88 27.97
C PRO A 302 -14.70 -43.22 26.88
N GLU A 303 -15.17 -42.20 26.15
CA GLU A 303 -16.07 -42.34 25.01
C GLU A 303 -15.57 -41.46 23.85
N VAL A 304 -15.35 -42.08 22.69
CA VAL A 304 -14.79 -41.39 21.51
C VAL A 304 -15.93 -40.89 20.62
N SER A 305 -15.79 -39.68 20.13
CA SER A 305 -16.65 -39.07 19.10
C SER A 305 -15.91 -38.93 17.80
N SER A 306 -16.56 -39.23 16.69
CA SER A 306 -16.09 -38.89 15.33
C SER A 306 -16.65 -37.53 14.93
N GLY A 307 -15.76 -36.61 14.52
CA GLY A 307 -16.12 -35.23 14.24
C GLY A 307 -16.13 -34.33 15.45
N SER A 308 -16.75 -33.15 15.31
CA SER A 308 -16.78 -32.11 16.34
C SER A 308 -17.94 -32.22 17.33
N CYS A 309 -18.99 -32.97 16.98
CA CYS A 309 -20.20 -33.08 17.80
C CYS A 309 -20.09 -34.18 18.87
N PHE A 310 -20.74 -33.97 20.00
CA PHE A 310 -20.92 -35.01 20.99
C PHE A 310 -21.79 -36.14 20.44
N SER A 311 -21.40 -37.42 20.68
CA SER A 311 -22.21 -38.56 20.37
C SER A 311 -23.39 -38.67 21.34
N GLU A 312 -24.46 -39.39 20.96
CA GLU A 312 -25.58 -39.64 21.88
C GLU A 312 -25.16 -40.31 23.21
N ARG A 313 -24.17 -41.21 23.13
CA ARG A 313 -23.61 -41.86 24.32
C ARG A 313 -22.87 -40.85 25.21
N GLN A 314 -22.10 -39.93 24.62
CA GLN A 314 -21.44 -38.85 25.37
C GLN A 314 -22.47 -37.90 26.01
N LEU A 315 -23.54 -37.51 25.26
CA LEU A 315 -24.60 -36.68 25.80
C LEU A 315 -25.32 -37.36 26.96
N GLN A 316 -25.53 -38.70 26.90
CA GLN A 316 -26.11 -39.49 27.99
C GLN A 316 -25.19 -39.47 29.23
N LEU A 317 -23.88 -39.71 29.06
CA LEU A 317 -22.90 -39.67 30.15
C LEU A 317 -22.85 -38.28 30.83
N ILE A 318 -22.97 -37.19 30.05
CA ILE A 318 -23.06 -35.83 30.59
C ILE A 318 -24.33 -35.64 31.43
N ARG A 319 -25.50 -36.17 30.97
CA ARG A 319 -26.78 -36.12 31.72
C ARG A 319 -26.71 -36.89 33.04
N GLU A 320 -26.02 -38.05 33.06
CA GLU A 320 -25.88 -38.92 34.20
C GLU A 320 -24.80 -38.47 35.21
N THR A 321 -23.83 -37.65 34.77
CA THR A 321 -22.75 -37.19 35.64
C THR A 321 -23.26 -36.27 36.76
N PRO A 322 -23.00 -36.54 38.07
CA PRO A 322 -23.45 -35.70 39.17
C PRO A 322 -22.78 -34.32 39.18
N ARG A 323 -23.44 -33.34 39.83
CA ARG A 323 -22.83 -32.00 40.05
C ARG A 323 -21.58 -32.11 40.90
N GLY A 324 -20.60 -31.24 40.66
CA GLY A 324 -19.29 -31.22 41.31
C GLY A 324 -18.28 -32.19 40.70
N ARG A 325 -18.70 -33.09 39.84
CA ARG A 325 -17.77 -34.02 39.16
C ARG A 325 -17.03 -33.37 38.00
N ARG A 326 -15.82 -33.83 37.78
CA ARG A 326 -14.97 -33.43 36.65
C ARG A 326 -15.25 -34.29 35.41
N LEU A 327 -15.12 -33.68 34.26
CA LEU A 327 -15.10 -34.35 32.96
C LEU A 327 -13.92 -33.80 32.17
N TYR A 328 -13.38 -34.60 31.30
CA TYR A 328 -12.29 -34.18 30.41
C TYR A 328 -12.68 -34.41 28.96
N ILE A 329 -12.46 -33.39 28.12
CA ILE A 329 -12.47 -33.55 26.68
C ILE A 329 -11.01 -33.63 26.26
N SER A 330 -10.57 -34.81 25.84
CA SER A 330 -9.17 -35.12 25.54
C SER A 330 -9.00 -35.75 24.18
N GLU A 331 -7.78 -36.08 23.78
CA GLU A 331 -7.45 -36.67 22.47
C GLU A 331 -8.08 -35.89 21.30
N ILE A 332 -8.17 -34.57 21.44
CA ILE A 332 -8.77 -33.69 20.43
C ILE A 332 -7.82 -33.59 19.24
N ILE A 333 -8.27 -34.09 18.10
CA ILE A 333 -7.54 -33.97 16.82
C ILE A 333 -8.26 -32.97 15.94
N ALA A 334 -7.56 -31.92 15.55
CA ALA A 334 -8.07 -30.91 14.65
C ALA A 334 -7.22 -30.85 13.37
N ARG A 335 -7.88 -30.66 12.24
CA ARG A 335 -7.26 -30.51 10.95
C ARG A 335 -7.26 -29.04 10.53
N GLY A 336 -6.09 -28.52 10.14
CA GLY A 336 -5.94 -27.17 9.62
C GLY A 336 -6.21 -27.06 8.13
N PRO A 337 -6.33 -25.84 7.58
CA PRO A 337 -6.46 -25.60 6.15
C PRO A 337 -5.20 -25.97 5.36
N ASP A 338 -4.07 -26.16 6.03
CA ASP A 338 -2.82 -26.73 5.50
C ASP A 338 -2.88 -28.26 5.32
N GLY A 339 -4.00 -28.90 5.74
CA GLY A 339 -4.23 -30.33 5.66
C GLY A 339 -3.57 -31.15 6.77
N LEU A 340 -2.88 -30.52 7.73
CA LEU A 340 -2.21 -31.21 8.81
C LEU A 340 -3.12 -31.44 10.02
N ASN A 341 -3.05 -32.65 10.58
CA ASN A 341 -3.70 -32.98 11.83
C ASN A 341 -2.85 -32.55 13.03
N ARG A 342 -3.50 -31.95 14.02
CA ARG A 342 -2.89 -31.45 15.26
C ARG A 342 -3.60 -32.04 16.47
N ARG A 343 -2.81 -32.51 17.44
CA ARG A 343 -3.33 -32.91 18.73
C ARG A 343 -3.38 -31.71 19.64
N LEU A 344 -4.59 -31.39 20.15
CA LEU A 344 -4.83 -30.19 20.95
C LEU A 344 -4.83 -30.53 22.44
N PRO A 345 -4.59 -29.55 23.33
CA PRO A 345 -4.68 -29.73 24.77
C PRO A 345 -6.10 -30.12 25.18
N SER A 346 -6.19 -30.81 26.30
CA SER A 346 -7.47 -31.25 26.88
C SER A 346 -8.21 -30.08 27.54
N LEU A 347 -9.55 -30.14 27.53
CA LEU A 347 -10.43 -29.24 28.30
C LEU A 347 -10.84 -29.97 29.59
N GLU A 348 -10.59 -29.35 30.74
CA GLU A 348 -11.12 -29.81 32.04
C GLU A 348 -12.41 -29.03 32.33
N LEU A 349 -13.48 -29.78 32.65
CA LEU A 349 -14.81 -29.26 32.94
C LEU A 349 -15.26 -29.70 34.32
N ILE A 350 -15.92 -28.84 35.08
CA ILE A 350 -16.50 -29.14 36.39
C ILE A 350 -17.98 -28.80 36.33
N LEU A 351 -18.85 -29.81 36.39
CA LEU A 351 -20.30 -29.62 36.36
C LEU A 351 -20.81 -28.95 37.65
N HIS A 352 -21.71 -27.96 37.49
CA HIS A 352 -22.39 -27.31 38.62
C HIS A 352 -23.88 -27.13 38.42
#